data_08e17f7a4867b5b4ff7a0c881c726ead
#
_entry.id   08e17f7a4867b5b4ff7a0c881c726ead
#
_cell.length_a   1.000
_cell.length_b   1.000
_cell.length_c   1.000
_cell.angle_alpha   90.00
_cell.angle_beta   90.00
_cell.angle_gamma   90.00
#
_symmetry.space_group_name_H-M   'P 1'
#
loop_
_entity.id
_entity.type
_entity.pdbx_description
1 polymer ?
#
loop_
_entity_poly.entity_id
_entity_poly.type
_entity_poly.pdbx_seq_one_letter_code
_entity_poly.pdbx_strand_id
1 'polypeptide(L)'
;MSAANKGTMMFDDAKPDSLRIREFRIEDYNRVMELWTEGGLPLKPAGRDSRENIAKQLRQPNVLFLVAEEGSRVIGTVFATHDGRKGWINRLAVDVSLRKKGIGARLVREAERWLDSQGMDILACLIEDDNTVSMAVFEKLGYKKHPEIIYFAKRKYPGV
;
A
#
# COMPACT_ATOMS: atom_id res chain seq x y z
N MET A 1 -12.91 25.51 -11.19
CA MET A 1 -12.21 24.56 -10.28
C MET A 1 -11.66 23.41 -11.11
N SER A 2 -10.36 23.43 -11.36
CA SER A 2 -9.69 22.41 -12.19
C SER A 2 -9.58 21.12 -11.40
N ALA A 3 -10.16 20.04 -11.94
CA ALA A 3 -9.89 18.68 -11.46
C ALA A 3 -8.40 18.41 -11.67
N ALA A 4 -7.67 18.15 -10.59
CA ALA A 4 -6.28 17.73 -10.67
C ALA A 4 -6.21 16.48 -11.54
N ASN A 5 -5.56 16.59 -12.67
CA ASN A 5 -5.31 15.51 -13.60
C ASN A 5 -4.42 14.49 -12.86
N LYS A 6 -5.00 13.39 -12.42
CA LYS A 6 -4.22 12.20 -12.03
C LYS A 6 -3.56 11.74 -13.32
N GLY A 7 -2.30 12.13 -13.53
CA GLY A 7 -1.55 11.70 -14.71
C GLY A 7 -1.74 10.20 -14.90
N THR A 8 -2.20 9.80 -16.07
CA THR A 8 -2.41 8.40 -16.44
C THR A 8 -1.06 7.70 -16.36
N MET A 9 -0.83 6.95 -15.28
CA MET A 9 0.33 6.06 -15.21
C MET A 9 0.15 5.01 -16.30
N MET A 10 1.05 5.02 -17.31
CA MET A 10 1.10 3.95 -18.31
C MET A 10 1.66 2.71 -17.61
N PHE A 11 0.78 1.75 -17.33
CA PHE A 11 1.15 0.43 -16.83
C PHE A 11 1.55 -0.44 -18.04
N ASP A 12 2.66 -1.15 -17.89
CA ASP A 12 3.26 -2.01 -18.90
C ASP A 12 2.25 -3.05 -19.41
N ASP A 13 2.00 -3.10 -20.72
CA ASP A 13 1.12 -4.08 -21.38
C ASP A 13 1.81 -5.45 -21.41
N ALA A 14 1.83 -6.13 -20.27
CA ALA A 14 2.47 -7.42 -20.10
C ALA A 14 1.55 -8.58 -20.54
N LYS A 15 2.17 -9.65 -21.05
CA LYS A 15 1.53 -10.93 -21.44
C LYS A 15 0.56 -11.45 -20.37
N PRO A 16 -0.53 -12.17 -20.73
CA PRO A 16 -1.59 -12.60 -19.80
C PRO A 16 -1.13 -13.42 -18.57
N ASP A 17 0.10 -13.93 -18.57
CA ASP A 17 0.69 -14.69 -17.43
C ASP A 17 1.76 -13.90 -16.67
N SER A 18 1.92 -12.59 -16.90
CA SER A 18 2.94 -11.78 -16.24
C SER A 18 2.37 -10.97 -15.08
N LEU A 19 3.22 -10.75 -14.07
CA LEU A 19 2.92 -9.88 -12.93
C LEU A 19 2.62 -8.45 -13.40
N ARG A 20 1.41 -7.99 -13.14
CA ARG A 20 0.94 -6.63 -13.43
C ARG A 20 0.68 -5.88 -12.12
N ILE A 21 1.09 -4.62 -12.06
CA ILE A 21 0.68 -3.71 -10.98
C ILE A 21 -0.33 -2.72 -11.55
N ARG A 22 -1.45 -2.58 -10.86
CA ARG A 22 -2.55 -1.68 -11.23
C ARG A 22 -3.19 -1.05 -10.01
N GLU A 23 -3.98 -0.02 -10.24
CA GLU A 23 -4.81 0.53 -9.17
C GLU A 23 -5.82 -0.51 -8.67
N PHE A 24 -6.06 -0.47 -7.36
CA PHE A 24 -7.10 -1.23 -6.69
C PHE A 24 -8.48 -0.85 -7.23
N ARG A 25 -9.34 -1.83 -7.37
CA ARG A 25 -10.76 -1.68 -7.66
C ARG A 25 -11.58 -2.22 -6.50
N ILE A 26 -12.77 -1.69 -6.29
CA ILE A 26 -13.60 -2.12 -5.15
C ILE A 26 -13.97 -3.61 -5.19
N GLU A 27 -13.95 -4.22 -6.36
CA GLU A 27 -14.16 -5.65 -6.58
C GLU A 27 -13.02 -6.49 -5.97
N ASP A 28 -11.83 -5.92 -5.82
CA ASP A 28 -10.66 -6.59 -5.22
C ASP A 28 -10.77 -6.69 -3.69
N TYR A 29 -11.72 -5.99 -3.08
CA TYR A 29 -11.81 -5.80 -1.64
C TYR A 29 -11.71 -7.11 -0.84
N ASN A 30 -12.51 -8.11 -1.20
CA ASN A 30 -12.52 -9.37 -0.44
C ASN A 30 -11.15 -10.05 -0.48
N ARG A 31 -10.53 -10.13 -1.65
CA ARG A 31 -9.20 -10.74 -1.79
C ARG A 31 -8.12 -9.94 -1.05
N VAL A 32 -8.22 -8.64 -1.05
CA VAL A 32 -7.30 -7.77 -0.29
C VAL A 32 -7.43 -7.99 1.21
N MET A 33 -8.65 -8.12 1.73
CA MET A 33 -8.87 -8.44 3.15
C MET A 33 -8.27 -9.79 3.54
N GLU A 34 -8.37 -10.80 2.67
CA GLU A 34 -7.70 -12.10 2.85
C GLU A 34 -6.18 -11.92 2.92
N LEU A 35 -5.58 -11.23 1.95
CA LEU A 35 -4.13 -10.99 1.92
C LEU A 35 -3.63 -10.27 3.19
N TRP A 36 -4.37 -9.29 3.67
CA TRP A 36 -4.01 -8.59 4.89
C TRP A 36 -4.15 -9.47 6.13
N THR A 37 -5.17 -10.32 6.19
CA THR A 37 -5.36 -11.31 7.27
C THR A 37 -4.23 -12.34 7.25
N GLU A 38 -3.96 -12.95 6.09
CA GLU A 38 -2.87 -13.91 5.90
C GLU A 38 -1.49 -13.31 6.23
N GLY A 39 -1.32 -12.03 5.93
CA GLY A 39 -0.10 -11.27 6.22
C GLY A 39 0.04 -10.80 7.67
N GLY A 40 -0.98 -11.04 8.52
CA GLY A 40 -0.97 -10.61 9.92
C GLY A 40 -1.11 -9.09 10.11
N LEU A 41 -1.62 -8.35 9.11
CA LEU A 41 -1.81 -6.91 9.25
C LEU A 41 -3.01 -6.62 10.17
N PRO A 42 -2.90 -5.62 11.06
CA PRO A 42 -4.02 -5.21 11.90
C PRO A 42 -5.20 -4.72 11.05
N LEU A 43 -6.36 -5.35 11.19
CA LEU A 43 -7.57 -5.07 10.43
C LEU A 43 -8.70 -4.56 11.31
N LYS A 44 -9.48 -3.62 10.76
CA LYS A 44 -10.74 -3.13 11.32
C LYS A 44 -11.85 -3.13 10.25
N PRO A 45 -12.35 -4.31 9.83
CA PRO A 45 -13.30 -4.43 8.72
C PRO A 45 -14.66 -3.75 9.00
N ALA A 46 -15.05 -3.65 10.26
CA ALA A 46 -16.24 -2.90 10.69
C ALA A 46 -15.97 -1.42 10.93
N GLY A 47 -14.75 -0.94 10.74
CA GLY A 47 -14.29 0.42 10.94
C GLY A 47 -13.54 0.98 9.74
N ARG A 48 -12.32 1.44 9.98
CA ARG A 48 -11.49 2.12 8.96
C ARG A 48 -11.22 1.30 7.70
N ASP A 49 -11.19 -0.03 7.80
CA ASP A 49 -10.91 -0.92 6.69
C ASP A 49 -12.19 -1.49 6.06
N SER A 50 -13.36 -0.93 6.36
CA SER A 50 -14.61 -1.31 5.70
C SER A 50 -14.58 -0.96 4.22
N ARG A 51 -15.33 -1.72 3.40
CA ARG A 51 -15.47 -1.46 1.95
C ARG A 51 -15.88 0.00 1.68
N GLU A 52 -16.81 0.54 2.46
CA GLU A 52 -17.28 1.91 2.32
C GLU A 52 -16.18 2.93 2.64
N ASN A 53 -15.45 2.73 3.75
CA ASN A 53 -14.39 3.66 4.14
C ASN A 53 -13.21 3.62 3.18
N ILE A 54 -12.82 2.44 2.67
CA ILE A 54 -11.81 2.34 1.62
C ILE A 54 -12.29 3.05 0.34
N ALA A 55 -13.53 2.82 -0.10
CA ALA A 55 -14.07 3.50 -1.27
C ALA A 55 -14.11 5.03 -1.10
N LYS A 56 -14.42 5.52 0.11
CA LYS A 56 -14.38 6.94 0.44
C LYS A 56 -12.94 7.49 0.40
N GLN A 57 -11.99 6.75 0.93
CA GLN A 57 -10.57 7.13 0.97
C GLN A 57 -9.97 7.24 -0.43
N LEU A 58 -10.32 6.31 -1.34
CA LEU A 58 -9.84 6.31 -2.72
C LEU A 58 -10.27 7.55 -3.54
N ARG A 59 -11.29 8.26 -3.11
CA ARG A 59 -11.72 9.52 -3.73
C ARG A 59 -10.84 10.71 -3.37
N GLN A 60 -9.94 10.56 -2.41
CA GLN A 60 -9.02 11.62 -2.00
C GLN A 60 -7.88 11.75 -3.01
N PRO A 61 -7.44 12.98 -3.36
CA PRO A 61 -6.39 13.19 -4.36
C PRO A 61 -4.99 12.76 -3.88
N ASN A 62 -4.81 12.64 -2.58
CA ASN A 62 -3.54 12.30 -1.92
C ASN A 62 -3.43 10.82 -1.54
N VAL A 63 -4.14 9.95 -2.25
CA VAL A 63 -4.20 8.50 -1.97
C VAL A 63 -3.98 7.72 -3.25
N LEU A 64 -3.11 6.71 -3.17
CA LEU A 64 -2.93 5.69 -4.19
C LEU A 64 -3.02 4.31 -3.54
N PHE A 65 -3.85 3.43 -4.07
CA PHE A 65 -3.92 2.05 -3.66
C PHE A 65 -3.61 1.14 -4.85
N LEU A 66 -2.53 0.37 -4.76
CA LEU A 66 -2.08 -0.53 -5.82
C LEU A 66 -2.27 -1.99 -5.41
N VAL A 67 -2.53 -2.81 -6.41
CA VAL A 67 -2.52 -4.27 -6.30
C VAL A 67 -1.55 -4.86 -7.33
N ALA A 68 -0.90 -5.94 -6.94
CA ALA A 68 -0.17 -6.82 -7.86
C ALA A 68 -1.11 -7.95 -8.26
N GLU A 69 -1.21 -8.19 -9.54
CA GLU A 69 -2.09 -9.20 -10.16
C GLU A 69 -1.26 -10.14 -11.03
N GLU A 70 -1.49 -11.42 -10.89
CA GLU A 70 -0.92 -12.47 -11.74
C GLU A 70 -2.08 -13.26 -12.34
N GLY A 71 -2.19 -13.26 -13.66
CA GLY A 71 -3.41 -13.71 -14.32
C GLY A 71 -4.61 -12.83 -13.91
N SER A 72 -5.63 -13.43 -13.34
CA SER A 72 -6.81 -12.72 -12.79
C SER A 72 -6.82 -12.63 -11.25
N ARG A 73 -5.73 -13.06 -10.60
CA ARG A 73 -5.65 -13.14 -9.14
C ARG A 73 -4.83 -12.01 -8.56
N VAL A 74 -5.39 -11.27 -7.63
CA VAL A 74 -4.64 -10.31 -6.82
C VAL A 74 -3.77 -11.07 -5.81
N ILE A 75 -2.46 -10.79 -5.84
CA ILE A 75 -1.42 -11.48 -5.06
C ILE A 75 -0.62 -10.55 -4.16
N GLY A 76 -0.83 -9.25 -4.23
CA GLY A 76 -0.16 -8.30 -3.36
C GLY A 76 -0.83 -6.94 -3.38
N THR A 77 -0.50 -6.13 -2.38
CA THR A 77 -1.06 -4.78 -2.18
C THR A 77 -0.03 -3.83 -1.64
N VAL A 78 -0.21 -2.54 -1.92
CA VAL A 78 0.45 -1.44 -1.21
C VAL A 78 -0.47 -0.21 -1.21
N PHE A 79 -0.45 0.54 -0.13
CA PHE A 79 -1.24 1.76 0.04
C PHE A 79 -0.31 2.94 0.28
N ALA A 80 -0.41 3.98 -0.54
CA ALA A 80 0.39 5.19 -0.43
C ALA A 80 -0.49 6.41 -0.20
N THR A 81 -0.05 7.29 0.69
CA THR A 81 -0.71 8.57 0.97
C THR A 81 0.33 9.66 1.17
N HIS A 82 -0.08 10.92 1.12
CA HIS A 82 0.78 12.02 1.53
C HIS A 82 -0.01 13.13 2.21
N ASP A 83 0.67 13.90 3.04
CA ASP A 83 0.13 15.06 3.75
C ASP A 83 0.60 16.41 3.16
N GLY A 84 1.22 16.38 1.98
CA GLY A 84 1.85 17.54 1.33
C GLY A 84 3.29 17.81 1.78
N ARG A 85 3.79 17.10 2.78
CA ARG A 85 5.17 17.22 3.30
C ARG A 85 5.92 15.91 3.25
N LYS A 86 5.24 14.80 3.49
CA LYS A 86 5.80 13.47 3.62
C LYS A 86 4.87 12.45 2.96
N GLY A 87 5.47 11.52 2.23
CA GLY A 87 4.79 10.35 1.71
C GLY A 87 4.79 9.21 2.72
N TRP A 88 3.69 8.47 2.77
CA TRP A 88 3.50 7.32 3.64
C TRP A 88 3.19 6.09 2.81
N ILE A 89 3.90 4.99 3.05
CA ILE A 89 3.68 3.70 2.40
C ILE A 89 3.26 2.71 3.47
N ASN A 90 2.06 2.16 3.33
CA ASN A 90 1.46 1.26 4.30
C ASN A 90 0.78 0.09 3.58
N ARG A 91 0.26 -0.86 4.34
CA ARG A 91 -0.53 -1.98 3.83
C ARG A 91 0.19 -2.80 2.75
N LEU A 92 1.53 -2.91 2.85
CA LEU A 92 2.30 -3.82 2.03
C LEU A 92 2.00 -5.25 2.45
N ALA A 93 1.42 -6.02 1.55
CA ALA A 93 1.18 -7.43 1.73
C ALA A 93 1.42 -8.18 0.42
N VAL A 94 1.96 -9.38 0.51
CA VAL A 94 2.15 -10.29 -0.62
C VAL A 94 1.68 -11.68 -0.19
N ASP A 95 0.98 -12.37 -1.08
CA ASP A 95 0.56 -13.76 -0.88
C ASP A 95 1.73 -14.58 -0.31
N VAL A 96 1.49 -15.26 0.79
CA VAL A 96 2.54 -15.95 1.55
C VAL A 96 3.31 -16.94 0.68
N SER A 97 2.61 -17.63 -0.23
CA SER A 97 3.20 -18.59 -1.16
C SER A 97 4.09 -17.97 -2.24
N LEU A 98 3.98 -16.66 -2.44
CA LEU A 98 4.69 -15.91 -3.50
C LEU A 98 5.73 -14.92 -2.95
N ARG A 99 6.01 -14.97 -1.67
CA ARG A 99 7.04 -14.12 -1.03
C ARG A 99 8.44 -14.44 -1.56
N LYS A 100 9.40 -13.52 -1.34
CA LYS A 100 10.79 -13.61 -1.78
C LYS A 100 11.00 -13.63 -3.30
N LYS A 101 9.99 -13.27 -4.09
CA LYS A 101 10.05 -13.13 -5.55
C LYS A 101 10.16 -11.67 -6.01
N GLY A 102 10.38 -10.73 -5.09
CA GLY A 102 10.54 -9.31 -5.39
C GLY A 102 9.22 -8.55 -5.61
N ILE A 103 8.07 -9.18 -5.45
CA ILE A 103 6.74 -8.56 -5.67
C ILE A 103 6.53 -7.36 -4.74
N GLY A 104 6.85 -7.52 -3.45
CA GLY A 104 6.73 -6.44 -2.46
C GLY A 104 7.60 -5.24 -2.81
N ALA A 105 8.86 -5.48 -3.18
CA ALA A 105 9.77 -4.42 -3.61
C ALA A 105 9.27 -3.69 -4.87
N ARG A 106 8.68 -4.41 -5.81
CA ARG A 106 8.10 -3.82 -7.03
C ARG A 106 6.90 -2.94 -6.70
N LEU A 107 6.01 -3.40 -5.81
CA LEU A 107 4.86 -2.60 -5.32
C LEU A 107 5.32 -1.31 -4.63
N VAL A 108 6.32 -1.39 -3.75
CA VAL A 108 6.85 -0.22 -3.06
C VAL A 108 7.46 0.77 -4.05
N ARG A 109 8.24 0.31 -5.03
CA ARG A 109 8.81 1.21 -6.06
C ARG A 109 7.76 1.92 -6.90
N GLU A 110 6.63 1.27 -7.20
CA GLU A 110 5.51 1.96 -7.88
C GLU A 110 4.88 3.04 -6.99
N ALA A 111 4.69 2.75 -5.72
CA ALA A 111 4.21 3.72 -4.74
C ALA A 111 5.20 4.90 -4.58
N GLU A 112 6.50 4.62 -4.52
CA GLU A 112 7.57 5.64 -4.47
C GLU A 112 7.53 6.56 -5.70
N ARG A 113 7.42 6.00 -6.90
CA ARG A 113 7.34 6.79 -8.15
C ARG A 113 6.13 7.73 -8.13
N TRP A 114 5.00 7.27 -7.65
CA TRP A 114 3.84 8.13 -7.52
C TRP A 114 4.07 9.24 -6.48
N LEU A 115 4.59 8.91 -5.29
CA LEU A 115 4.89 9.90 -4.25
C LEU A 115 5.92 10.94 -4.71
N ASP A 116 6.94 10.51 -5.44
CA ASP A 116 7.93 11.39 -6.07
C ASP A 116 7.24 12.35 -7.07
N SER A 117 6.32 11.85 -7.89
CA SER A 117 5.52 12.68 -8.81
C SER A 117 4.61 13.69 -8.08
N GLN A 118 4.27 13.44 -6.81
CA GLN A 118 3.55 14.37 -5.95
C GLN A 118 4.47 15.36 -5.21
N GLY A 119 5.78 15.31 -5.46
CA GLY A 119 6.77 16.17 -4.84
C GLY A 119 7.15 15.82 -3.41
N MET A 120 7.04 14.54 -3.03
CA MET A 120 7.39 14.08 -1.69
C MET A 120 8.88 13.69 -1.61
N ASP A 121 9.69 14.49 -0.93
CA ASP A 121 11.13 14.25 -0.75
C ASP A 121 11.42 13.27 0.41
N ILE A 122 10.45 13.05 1.29
CA ILE A 122 10.58 12.12 2.43
C ILE A 122 9.50 11.06 2.31
N LEU A 123 9.92 9.80 2.24
CA LEU A 123 9.04 8.64 2.25
C LEU A 123 9.22 7.88 3.55
N ALA A 124 8.13 7.51 4.19
CA ALA A 124 8.13 6.82 5.47
C ALA A 124 7.09 5.69 5.50
N CYS A 125 7.27 4.77 6.40
CA CYS A 125 6.30 3.72 6.71
C CYS A 125 6.27 3.46 8.22
N LEU A 126 5.15 2.94 8.70
CA LEU A 126 5.02 2.40 10.05
C LEU A 126 4.90 0.88 9.95
N ILE A 127 5.79 0.18 10.61
CA ILE A 127 5.86 -1.28 10.59
C ILE A 127 5.81 -1.75 12.05
N GLU A 128 4.92 -2.70 12.32
CA GLU A 128 4.85 -3.35 13.63
C GLU A 128 6.21 -3.99 13.96
N ASP A 129 6.61 -3.96 15.22
CA ASP A 129 7.95 -4.35 15.68
C ASP A 129 8.28 -5.84 15.50
N ASP A 130 7.27 -6.67 15.34
CA ASP A 130 7.37 -8.10 15.04
C ASP A 130 7.33 -8.44 13.53
N ASN A 131 6.99 -7.47 12.66
CA ASN A 131 6.89 -7.67 11.21
C ASN A 131 8.26 -7.59 10.51
N THR A 132 9.11 -8.56 10.80
CA THR A 132 10.48 -8.65 10.25
C THR A 132 10.51 -8.81 8.73
N VAL A 133 9.47 -9.39 8.13
CA VAL A 133 9.36 -9.57 6.68
C VAL A 133 9.26 -8.21 5.97
N SER A 134 8.37 -7.34 6.43
CA SER A 134 8.25 -5.99 5.88
C SER A 134 9.51 -5.15 6.15
N MET A 135 10.07 -5.23 7.35
CA MET A 135 11.32 -4.53 7.68
C MET A 135 12.43 -4.89 6.68
N ALA A 136 12.62 -6.17 6.38
CA ALA A 136 13.65 -6.62 5.45
C ALA A 136 13.42 -6.08 4.01
N VAL A 137 12.18 -5.95 3.57
CA VAL A 137 11.86 -5.35 2.25
C VAL A 137 12.24 -3.87 2.23
N PHE A 138 11.79 -3.10 3.23
CA PHE A 138 12.05 -1.66 3.26
C PHE A 138 13.54 -1.34 3.47
N GLU A 139 14.26 -2.08 4.31
CA GLU A 139 15.71 -1.92 4.47
C GLU A 139 16.47 -2.15 3.16
N LYS A 140 16.12 -3.18 2.39
CA LYS A 140 16.70 -3.44 1.05
C LYS A 140 16.40 -2.32 0.05
N LEU A 141 15.31 -1.59 0.24
CA LEU A 141 14.94 -0.44 -0.59
C LEU A 141 15.58 0.89 -0.10
N GLY A 142 16.40 0.83 0.95
CA GLY A 142 17.15 1.98 1.45
C GLY A 142 16.46 2.75 2.58
N TYR A 143 15.33 2.25 3.09
CA TYR A 143 14.70 2.84 4.28
C TYR A 143 15.53 2.56 5.53
N LYS A 144 15.59 3.54 6.42
CA LYS A 144 16.33 3.43 7.67
C LYS A 144 15.37 3.36 8.84
N LYS A 145 15.62 2.42 9.75
CA LYS A 145 14.87 2.31 11.00
C LYS A 145 15.24 3.48 11.94
N HIS A 146 14.23 4.06 12.58
CA HIS A 146 14.33 5.16 13.54
C HIS A 146 13.79 4.75 14.90
N PRO A 147 14.56 3.97 15.70
CA PRO A 147 14.10 3.46 17.00
C PRO A 147 13.92 4.57 18.05
N GLU A 148 14.47 5.76 17.81
CA GLU A 148 14.32 6.94 18.66
C GLU A 148 12.97 7.64 18.50
N ILE A 149 12.16 7.28 17.48
CA ILE A 149 10.83 7.87 17.23
C ILE A 149 9.78 6.97 17.87
N ILE A 150 8.98 7.56 18.76
CA ILE A 150 7.86 6.86 19.40
C ILE A 150 6.56 7.35 18.81
N TYR A 151 5.75 6.41 18.32
CA TYR A 151 4.44 6.68 17.73
C TYR A 151 3.38 6.83 18.82
N PHE A 152 2.69 7.97 18.85
CA PHE A 152 1.55 8.23 19.72
C PHE A 152 0.26 8.27 18.90
N ALA A 153 -0.76 7.56 19.34
CA ALA A 153 -2.09 7.58 18.74
C ALA A 153 -3.18 7.78 19.79
N LYS A 154 -4.18 8.59 19.45
CA LYS A 154 -5.41 8.72 20.24
C LYS A 154 -6.58 8.22 19.40
N ARG A 155 -7.26 7.19 19.86
CA ARG A 155 -8.44 6.63 19.21
C ARG A 155 -9.70 7.13 19.88
N LYS A 156 -10.71 7.48 19.09
CA LYS A 156 -12.02 7.93 19.64
C LYS A 156 -12.81 6.79 20.27
N TYR A 157 -12.64 5.57 19.75
CA TYR A 157 -13.27 4.34 20.26
C TYR A 157 -12.43 3.11 19.88
N PRO A 158 -12.60 1.96 20.57
CA PRO A 158 -11.73 0.79 20.39
C PRO A 158 -11.74 0.18 18.97
N GLY A 159 -12.82 0.37 18.21
CA GLY A 159 -12.97 -0.18 16.87
C GLY A 159 -12.30 0.62 15.74
N VAL A 160 -11.63 1.72 16.06
CA VAL A 160 -10.96 2.58 15.08
C VAL A 160 -9.52 2.17 14.89
#